data_b24654b0a4698d28d34df5997cd632dc
#
_entry.id   b24654b0a4698d28d34df5997cd632dc
#
_cell.length_a   1.000
_cell.length_b   1.000
_cell.length_c   1.000
_cell.angle_alpha   90.00
_cell.angle_beta   90.00
_cell.angle_gamma   90.00
#
_symmetry.space_group_name_H-M   'P 1'
#
loop_
_entity.id
_entity.type
_entity.pdbx_description
1 polymer ?
#
loop_
_entity_poly.entity_id
_entity_poly.type
_entity_poly.pdbx_seq_one_letter_code
_entity_poly.pdbx_strand_id
1 'polypeptide(L)'
;MYLNLYFHTLFQLLLVLYLNSQFVLAQERFEPIKVSEDNFIIDGLLDEEAWQNATLVTIENEISPGNNTAARVETRGLITYTDTHLFIGFHALDNPKNIRASIRPRDNFSLWSDDVMLVRLDPYADGRNNYIIVVNPLGSHFDVRSVNAIEEDDRYDISFNMEFETAGQLVSDGYQVEIKIPFSSLPFPNGKDQLWHFNFFRKYFDNGNEIELSSQTFDRDNSCEVCQTTDQLVLKDIVIEKRFELLPYIAGNFSGKRAQAQAPFDFDKLNPNAGLGVNLDLNKTSTLEITMNPDFSQVEADVTQIDINSSYALEYPERRPFFNRGTDVVDFIDGAFYSRSINNPLVSSKLLTQGQKSRIYFLTALDQNSPYTVASEDRSYFGEGGQSFVNVLRYQHLFSKNTRMGVVTTNRYYQNGGFSNLFGTDGRFILSKNWQLNYEVFTNKNLEPTSNWIDSEDVLISKTAALDGETFSGTALYLQLFHNTEHWKSSLALSSLSPHYQANVGFVVKNNRRWVSLKQQY
;
A
#
# COMPACT_ATOMS: atom_id res chain seq x y z
N MET A 1 10.66 43.51 20.88
CA MET A 1 12.06 43.46 20.40
C MET A 1 12.69 42.08 20.58
N TYR A 2 12.42 41.34 21.65
CA TYR A 2 13.00 40.01 21.88
C TYR A 2 12.39 38.89 20.99
N LEU A 3 11.13 39.00 20.59
CA LEU A 3 10.46 37.95 19.78
C LEU A 3 11.04 37.85 18.34
N ASN A 4 11.48 38.98 17.76
CA ASN A 4 12.10 39.01 16.43
C ASN A 4 13.53 38.43 16.44
N LEU A 5 14.23 38.45 17.57
CA LEU A 5 15.57 37.88 17.70
C LEU A 5 15.53 36.35 17.73
N TYR A 6 14.52 35.79 18.43
CA TYR A 6 14.31 34.33 18.48
C TYR A 6 13.88 33.77 17.14
N PHE A 7 13.06 34.49 16.39
CA PHE A 7 12.65 34.05 15.04
C PHE A 7 13.82 34.07 14.06
N HIS A 8 14.70 35.05 14.14
CA HIS A 8 15.88 35.16 13.28
C HIS A 8 16.93 34.08 13.60
N THR A 9 17.16 33.79 14.88
CA THR A 9 18.09 32.71 15.29
C THR A 9 17.55 31.33 14.95
N LEU A 10 16.24 31.10 15.11
CA LEU A 10 15.60 29.84 14.73
C LEU A 10 15.65 29.61 13.20
N PHE A 11 15.41 30.70 12.43
CA PHE A 11 15.50 30.66 10.96
C PHE A 11 16.93 30.46 10.47
N GLN A 12 17.92 31.05 11.10
CA GLN A 12 19.34 30.82 10.78
C GLN A 12 19.79 29.43 11.17
N LEU A 13 19.31 28.86 12.30
CA LEU A 13 19.58 27.48 12.70
C LEU A 13 18.96 26.49 11.70
N LEU A 14 17.74 26.72 11.24
CA LEU A 14 17.08 25.93 10.21
C LEU A 14 17.79 26.05 8.85
N LEU A 15 18.30 27.21 8.49
CA LEU A 15 19.07 27.42 7.25
C LEU A 15 20.42 26.71 7.29
N VAL A 16 21.11 26.70 8.43
CA VAL A 16 22.38 26.01 8.63
C VAL A 16 22.18 24.48 8.63
N LEU A 17 21.08 23.98 9.18
CA LEU A 17 20.71 22.57 9.11
C LEU A 17 20.37 22.13 7.68
N TYR A 18 19.79 23.01 6.87
CA TYR A 18 19.45 22.72 5.47
C TYR A 18 20.67 22.66 4.53
N LEU A 19 21.77 23.35 4.87
CA LEU A 19 22.99 23.42 4.04
C LEU A 19 23.98 22.26 4.25
N ASN A 20 23.77 21.37 5.21
CA ASN A 20 24.76 20.36 5.60
C ASN A 20 24.48 18.91 5.18
N SER A 21 23.53 18.63 4.28
CA SER A 21 23.22 17.23 3.91
C SER A 21 23.04 17.02 2.40
N GLN A 22 24.13 17.01 1.66
CA GLN A 22 24.16 16.36 0.35
C GLN A 22 25.33 15.39 0.29
N PHE A 23 25.19 14.24 0.95
CA PHE A 23 25.91 13.05 0.50
C PHE A 23 25.18 12.53 -0.74
N VAL A 24 25.76 12.79 -1.90
CA VAL A 24 25.35 12.17 -3.15
C VAL A 24 25.91 10.75 -3.09
N LEU A 25 25.07 9.74 -2.80
CA LEU A 25 25.38 8.35 -3.11
C LEU A 25 25.65 8.28 -4.62
N ALA A 26 26.68 7.57 -5.01
CA ALA A 26 26.96 7.34 -6.43
C ALA A 26 25.76 6.60 -7.03
N GLN A 27 25.02 7.26 -7.90
CA GLN A 27 23.92 6.65 -8.65
C GLN A 27 24.52 6.04 -9.91
N GLU A 28 24.35 4.74 -10.07
CA GLU A 28 24.70 4.09 -11.33
C GLU A 28 23.55 4.25 -12.33
N ARG A 29 23.92 4.36 -13.62
CA ARG A 29 22.96 4.55 -14.70
C ARG A 29 23.10 3.41 -15.70
N PHE A 30 22.02 2.68 -15.87
CA PHE A 30 21.92 1.54 -16.76
C PHE A 30 21.01 1.88 -17.95
N GLU A 31 21.51 1.65 -19.16
CA GLU A 31 20.77 1.83 -20.41
C GLU A 31 20.69 0.48 -21.14
N PRO A 32 19.69 -0.37 -20.81
CA PRO A 32 19.55 -1.68 -21.42
C PRO A 32 19.32 -1.59 -22.94
N ILE A 33 19.74 -2.63 -23.64
CA ILE A 33 19.51 -2.76 -25.07
C ILE A 33 18.08 -3.24 -25.28
N LYS A 34 17.38 -2.60 -26.22
CA LYS A 34 16.04 -3.02 -26.64
C LYS A 34 16.15 -4.16 -27.66
N VAL A 35 15.35 -5.20 -27.47
CA VAL A 35 15.35 -6.41 -28.31
C VAL A 35 13.95 -6.71 -28.86
N SER A 36 13.85 -7.66 -29.78
CA SER A 36 12.57 -8.15 -30.30
C SER A 36 11.91 -9.13 -29.32
N GLU A 37 10.60 -9.07 -29.18
CA GLU A 37 9.84 -9.92 -28.25
C GLU A 37 9.85 -11.40 -28.62
N ASP A 38 10.00 -11.73 -29.91
CA ASP A 38 10.03 -13.11 -30.41
C ASP A 38 11.22 -13.94 -29.92
N ASN A 39 12.12 -13.31 -29.16
CA ASN A 39 13.38 -13.91 -28.72
C ASN A 39 13.35 -14.44 -27.28
N PHE A 40 12.20 -14.54 -26.62
CA PHE A 40 12.11 -14.98 -25.23
C PHE A 40 11.14 -16.11 -25.01
N ILE A 41 11.61 -17.14 -24.31
CA ILE A 41 10.80 -18.20 -23.71
C ILE A 41 11.06 -18.13 -22.20
N ILE A 42 10.07 -17.90 -21.40
CA ILE A 42 10.24 -17.82 -19.94
C ILE A 42 10.20 -19.23 -19.38
N ASP A 43 11.34 -19.92 -19.35
CA ASP A 43 11.46 -21.30 -18.88
C ASP A 43 12.45 -21.46 -17.71
N GLY A 44 13.13 -20.38 -17.30
CA GLY A 44 14.07 -20.35 -16.18
C GLY A 44 15.53 -20.57 -16.58
N LEU A 45 15.85 -20.59 -17.87
CA LEU A 45 17.21 -20.66 -18.41
C LEU A 45 17.55 -19.38 -19.15
N LEU A 46 18.77 -18.91 -19.00
CA LEU A 46 19.29 -17.68 -19.66
C LEU A 46 20.10 -18.06 -20.91
N ASP A 47 19.52 -18.88 -21.78
CA ASP A 47 20.22 -19.42 -22.96
C ASP A 47 19.84 -18.73 -24.28
N GLU A 48 18.80 -17.85 -24.28
CA GLU A 48 18.47 -17.07 -25.45
C GLU A 48 19.55 -16.05 -25.82
N GLU A 49 19.68 -15.81 -27.12
CA GLU A 49 20.64 -14.83 -27.66
C GLU A 49 20.42 -13.42 -27.05
N ALA A 50 19.19 -13.08 -26.69
CA ALA A 50 18.83 -11.80 -26.09
C ALA A 50 19.56 -11.56 -24.75
N TRP A 51 19.78 -12.60 -23.94
CA TRP A 51 20.52 -12.50 -22.67
C TRP A 51 22.02 -12.25 -22.84
N GLN A 52 22.62 -12.68 -23.96
CA GLN A 52 24.03 -12.43 -24.25
C GLN A 52 24.35 -10.95 -24.42
N ASN A 53 23.36 -10.16 -24.86
CA ASN A 53 23.48 -8.72 -25.06
C ASN A 53 22.80 -7.90 -23.95
N ALA A 54 22.26 -8.55 -22.94
CA ALA A 54 21.58 -7.87 -21.83
C ALA A 54 22.55 -7.07 -20.97
N THR A 55 22.06 -6.00 -20.38
CA THR A 55 22.86 -5.16 -19.47
C THR A 55 23.08 -5.89 -18.16
N LEU A 56 24.36 -6.07 -17.81
CA LEU A 56 24.77 -6.72 -16.56
C LEU A 56 24.65 -5.76 -15.37
N VAL A 57 24.09 -6.26 -14.28
CA VAL A 57 24.04 -5.63 -12.95
C VAL A 57 24.61 -6.62 -11.94
N THR A 58 25.68 -6.25 -11.23
CA THR A 58 26.27 -7.10 -10.20
C THR A 58 25.57 -6.90 -8.85
N ILE A 59 25.39 -7.99 -8.09
CA ILE A 59 24.81 -7.95 -6.74
C ILE A 59 25.95 -8.27 -5.77
N GLU A 60 26.70 -7.25 -5.37
CA GLU A 60 28.00 -7.43 -4.74
C GLU A 60 28.12 -6.88 -3.31
N ASN A 61 27.06 -6.26 -2.78
CA ASN A 61 27.07 -5.70 -1.43
C ASN A 61 26.32 -6.60 -0.45
N GLU A 62 27.01 -7.21 0.52
CA GLU A 62 26.34 -7.88 1.64
C GLU A 62 25.81 -6.82 2.62
N ILE A 63 24.50 -6.68 2.66
CA ILE A 63 23.82 -5.68 3.50
C ILE A 63 23.34 -6.25 4.84
N SER A 64 23.19 -7.57 4.95
CA SER A 64 22.83 -8.26 6.19
C SER A 64 23.47 -9.66 6.23
N PRO A 65 24.13 -10.09 7.32
CA PRO A 65 24.51 -9.35 8.53
C PRO A 65 25.62 -8.32 8.30
N GLY A 66 26.29 -8.35 7.15
CA GLY A 66 27.30 -7.35 6.75
C GLY A 66 26.70 -5.93 6.69
N ASN A 67 27.56 -4.93 6.67
CA ASN A 67 27.17 -3.53 6.45
C ASN A 67 27.86 -3.03 5.18
N ASN A 68 27.27 -3.35 4.02
CA ASN A 68 27.85 -3.09 2.70
C ASN A 68 29.26 -3.70 2.51
N THR A 69 29.48 -4.89 3.05
CA THR A 69 30.70 -5.65 2.84
C THR A 69 30.63 -6.40 1.50
N ALA A 70 31.75 -6.85 0.97
CA ALA A 70 31.78 -7.60 -0.28
C ALA A 70 30.96 -8.90 -0.16
N ALA A 71 30.16 -9.21 -1.18
CA ALA A 71 29.39 -10.43 -1.25
C ALA A 71 30.29 -11.68 -1.23
N ARG A 72 29.85 -12.73 -0.58
CA ARG A 72 30.58 -14.02 -0.47
C ARG A 72 30.37 -14.92 -1.68
N VAL A 73 29.30 -14.68 -2.44
CA VAL A 73 28.90 -15.45 -3.61
C VAL A 73 28.61 -14.51 -4.78
N GLU A 74 28.96 -14.92 -5.98
CA GLU A 74 28.67 -14.13 -7.16
C GLU A 74 27.20 -14.25 -7.55
N THR A 75 26.59 -13.11 -7.88
CA THR A 75 25.22 -13.06 -8.38
C THR A 75 25.14 -12.01 -9.49
N ARG A 76 24.63 -12.42 -10.64
CA ARG A 76 24.48 -11.58 -11.82
C ARG A 76 23.01 -11.32 -12.09
N GLY A 77 22.64 -10.06 -12.25
CA GLY A 77 21.36 -9.64 -12.80
C GLY A 77 21.55 -9.18 -14.25
N LEU A 78 20.62 -9.51 -15.11
CA LEU A 78 20.59 -9.13 -16.53
C LEU A 78 19.33 -8.35 -16.81
N ILE A 79 19.41 -7.24 -17.54
CA ILE A 79 18.24 -6.42 -17.91
C ILE A 79 18.22 -6.20 -19.41
N THR A 80 17.09 -6.43 -20.02
CA THR A 80 16.76 -6.03 -21.38
C THR A 80 15.27 -5.72 -21.49
N TYR A 81 14.79 -5.19 -22.62
CA TYR A 81 13.37 -4.87 -22.78
C TYR A 81 12.96 -4.89 -24.25
N THR A 82 11.65 -4.99 -24.45
CA THR A 82 11.00 -4.87 -25.77
C THR A 82 10.17 -3.58 -25.84
N ASP A 83 9.33 -3.44 -26.82
CA ASP A 83 8.34 -2.34 -26.90
C ASP A 83 7.38 -2.33 -25.71
N THR A 84 7.01 -3.51 -25.21
CA THR A 84 5.88 -3.72 -24.31
C THR A 84 6.26 -4.34 -22.96
N HIS A 85 7.45 -4.96 -22.82
CA HIS A 85 7.85 -5.71 -21.65
C HIS A 85 9.26 -5.37 -21.19
N LEU A 86 9.47 -5.41 -19.87
CA LEU A 86 10.78 -5.46 -19.22
C LEU A 86 11.12 -6.91 -18.90
N PHE A 87 12.35 -7.34 -19.23
CA PHE A 87 12.88 -8.66 -18.94
C PHE A 87 14.05 -8.56 -17.97
N ILE A 88 14.03 -9.38 -16.93
CA ILE A 88 15.06 -9.45 -15.92
C ILE A 88 15.44 -10.92 -15.74
N GLY A 89 16.74 -11.20 -15.90
CA GLY A 89 17.32 -12.52 -15.68
C GLY A 89 18.26 -12.50 -14.48
N PHE A 90 18.32 -13.58 -13.71
CA PHE A 90 19.29 -13.75 -12.63
C PHE A 90 20.04 -15.05 -12.78
N HIS A 91 21.38 -14.99 -12.60
CA HIS A 91 22.20 -16.16 -12.40
C HIS A 91 22.89 -16.05 -11.03
N ALA A 92 22.42 -16.85 -10.10
CA ALA A 92 22.89 -16.88 -8.72
C ALA A 92 23.79 -18.09 -8.51
N LEU A 93 25.10 -17.85 -8.47
CA LEU A 93 26.09 -18.92 -8.23
C LEU A 93 26.00 -19.40 -6.78
N ASP A 94 25.92 -20.70 -6.60
CA ASP A 94 25.88 -21.35 -5.29
C ASP A 94 26.11 -22.87 -5.44
N ASN A 95 26.37 -23.52 -4.32
CA ASN A 95 26.33 -24.99 -4.31
C ASN A 95 24.86 -25.46 -4.39
N PRO A 96 24.45 -26.18 -5.46
CA PRO A 96 23.05 -26.60 -5.62
C PRO A 96 22.48 -27.40 -4.44
N LYS A 97 23.34 -28.02 -3.62
CA LYS A 97 22.91 -28.78 -2.43
C LYS A 97 22.49 -27.88 -1.24
N ASN A 98 22.90 -26.62 -1.25
CA ASN A 98 22.60 -25.67 -0.18
C ASN A 98 21.37 -24.81 -0.49
N ILE A 99 20.94 -24.79 -1.76
CA ILE A 99 19.84 -23.96 -2.23
C ILE A 99 18.53 -24.44 -1.61
N ARG A 100 17.81 -23.52 -0.97
CA ARG A 100 16.48 -23.76 -0.41
C ARG A 100 15.42 -23.29 -1.40
N ALA A 101 14.60 -24.21 -1.88
CA ALA A 101 13.53 -23.89 -2.80
C ALA A 101 12.36 -24.86 -2.67
N SER A 102 11.15 -24.33 -2.69
CA SER A 102 9.91 -25.09 -2.64
C SER A 102 8.91 -24.55 -3.65
N ILE A 103 8.13 -25.42 -4.29
CA ILE A 103 7.01 -24.98 -5.12
C ILE A 103 5.90 -24.51 -4.20
N ARG A 104 5.46 -23.27 -4.41
CA ARG A 104 4.42 -22.62 -3.61
C ARG A 104 3.39 -21.95 -4.52
N PRO A 105 2.14 -21.85 -4.08
CA PRO A 105 1.16 -21.02 -4.76
C PRO A 105 1.63 -19.56 -4.82
N ARG A 106 1.17 -18.82 -5.81
CA ARG A 106 1.36 -17.37 -5.91
C ARG A 106 0.90 -16.68 -4.62
N ASP A 107 1.57 -15.60 -4.24
CA ASP A 107 1.30 -14.74 -3.08
C ASP A 107 1.37 -15.46 -1.72
N ASN A 108 2.11 -16.57 -1.67
CA ASN A 108 2.39 -17.28 -0.43
C ASN A 108 3.67 -16.74 0.22
N PHE A 109 3.53 -15.93 1.28
CA PHE A 109 4.65 -15.30 1.99
C PHE A 109 5.62 -16.28 2.66
N SER A 110 5.25 -17.55 2.85
CA SER A 110 6.20 -18.56 3.33
C SER A 110 7.34 -18.81 2.34
N LEU A 111 7.24 -18.30 1.09
CA LEU A 111 8.33 -18.22 0.12
C LEU A 111 9.58 -17.53 0.70
N TRP A 112 9.39 -16.61 1.65
CA TRP A 112 10.50 -15.92 2.31
C TRP A 112 11.42 -16.85 3.11
N SER A 113 11.03 -18.09 3.38
CA SER A 113 11.89 -19.11 3.98
C SER A 113 12.82 -19.84 2.99
N ASP A 114 12.64 -19.61 1.70
CA ASP A 114 13.49 -20.11 0.62
C ASP A 114 14.62 -19.12 0.28
N ASP A 115 15.57 -19.52 -0.56
CA ASP A 115 16.44 -18.58 -1.26
C ASP A 115 15.58 -17.80 -2.26
N VAL A 116 15.82 -16.50 -2.39
CA VAL A 116 15.02 -15.67 -3.29
C VAL A 116 15.85 -14.61 -3.99
N MET A 117 15.44 -14.30 -5.21
CA MET A 117 15.80 -13.08 -5.92
C MET A 117 14.68 -12.06 -5.75
N LEU A 118 15.04 -10.80 -5.55
CA LEU A 118 14.09 -9.72 -5.35
C LEU A 118 14.44 -8.56 -6.27
N VAL A 119 13.41 -8.06 -6.96
CA VAL A 119 13.47 -6.87 -7.81
C VAL A 119 12.68 -5.77 -7.13
N ARG A 120 13.30 -4.62 -6.91
CA ARG A 120 12.61 -3.38 -6.53
C ARG A 120 12.59 -2.43 -7.70
N LEU A 121 11.42 -1.91 -8.04
CA LEU A 121 11.22 -0.92 -9.10
C LEU A 121 10.50 0.31 -8.53
N ASP A 122 11.05 1.49 -8.78
CA ASP A 122 10.38 2.77 -8.57
C ASP A 122 10.21 3.46 -9.93
N PRO A 123 9.10 3.20 -10.63
CA PRO A 123 8.88 3.72 -12.00
C PRO A 123 8.70 5.24 -12.07
N TYR A 124 8.46 5.91 -10.95
CA TYR A 124 8.40 7.37 -10.88
C TYR A 124 9.74 8.02 -10.54
N ALA A 125 10.75 7.22 -10.15
CA ALA A 125 12.05 7.68 -9.65
C ALA A 125 11.92 8.74 -8.54
N ASP A 126 10.91 8.59 -7.66
CA ASP A 126 10.56 9.59 -6.66
C ASP A 126 10.69 9.10 -5.21
N GLY A 127 11.07 7.82 -5.00
CA GLY A 127 11.32 7.21 -3.69
C GLY A 127 10.09 7.14 -2.79
N ARG A 128 8.89 7.04 -3.36
CA ARG A 128 7.63 6.95 -2.60
C ARG A 128 7.10 5.53 -2.48
N ASN A 129 7.18 4.80 -3.58
CA ASN A 129 6.71 3.44 -3.69
C ASN A 129 7.75 2.60 -4.41
N ASN A 130 8.01 1.42 -3.90
CA ASN A 130 8.71 0.38 -4.64
C ASN A 130 7.73 -0.73 -4.96
N TYR A 131 7.70 -1.16 -6.21
CA TYR A 131 7.03 -2.37 -6.67
C TYR A 131 8.05 -3.50 -6.56
N ILE A 132 7.72 -4.49 -5.76
CA ILE A 132 8.65 -5.56 -5.39
C ILE A 132 8.12 -6.86 -5.95
N ILE A 133 8.99 -7.58 -6.66
CA ILE A 133 8.76 -8.95 -7.10
C ILE A 133 9.77 -9.83 -6.39
N VAL A 134 9.31 -10.91 -5.79
CA VAL A 134 10.15 -11.92 -5.13
C VAL A 134 9.94 -13.25 -5.81
N VAL A 135 11.04 -13.89 -6.21
CA VAL A 135 11.02 -15.17 -6.95
C VAL A 135 12.03 -16.12 -6.33
N ASN A 136 11.63 -17.37 -6.09
CA ASN A 136 12.54 -18.40 -5.63
C ASN A 136 13.19 -19.18 -6.81
N PRO A 137 14.19 -20.05 -6.57
CA PRO A 137 14.88 -20.82 -7.61
C PRO A 137 14.00 -21.75 -8.46
N LEU A 138 12.75 -21.98 -8.09
CA LEU A 138 11.78 -22.81 -8.84
C LEU A 138 10.68 -21.96 -9.51
N GLY A 139 10.83 -20.63 -9.57
CA GLY A 139 9.88 -19.74 -10.21
C GLY A 139 8.62 -19.45 -9.39
N SER A 140 8.47 -19.99 -8.17
CA SER A 140 7.39 -19.55 -7.27
C SER A 140 7.62 -18.12 -6.84
N HIS A 141 6.56 -17.32 -6.80
CA HIS A 141 6.70 -15.87 -6.62
C HIS A 141 5.56 -15.25 -5.81
N PHE A 142 5.82 -14.06 -5.31
CA PHE A 142 4.82 -13.10 -4.84
C PHE A 142 5.24 -11.69 -5.22
N ASP A 143 4.28 -10.78 -5.21
CA ASP A 143 4.52 -9.36 -5.39
C ASP A 143 3.93 -8.54 -4.23
N VAL A 144 4.54 -7.39 -3.99
CA VAL A 144 4.16 -6.48 -2.92
C VAL A 144 4.54 -5.06 -3.28
N ARG A 145 3.76 -4.10 -2.82
CA ARG A 145 4.12 -2.69 -2.93
C ARG A 145 4.67 -2.20 -1.60
N SER A 146 5.90 -1.70 -1.60
CA SER A 146 6.48 -1.06 -0.42
C SER A 146 6.26 0.44 -0.45
N VAL A 147 5.79 0.98 0.67
CA VAL A 147 5.54 2.40 0.87
C VAL A 147 6.30 2.88 2.11
N ASN A 148 6.58 4.17 2.19
CA ASN A 148 7.12 4.71 3.44
C ASN A 148 5.97 4.95 4.43
N ALA A 149 5.53 3.91 5.11
CA ALA A 149 4.50 3.97 6.14
C ALA A 149 5.05 4.44 7.49
N ILE A 150 4.16 4.79 8.41
CA ILE A 150 4.51 5.23 9.77
C ILE A 150 4.83 4.03 10.64
N GLU A 151 3.97 3.02 10.62
CA GLU A 151 4.20 1.75 11.31
C GLU A 151 4.94 0.79 10.36
N GLU A 152 5.74 -0.08 10.93
CA GLU A 152 6.56 -1.02 10.16
C GLU A 152 5.69 -2.07 9.45
N ASP A 153 4.61 -2.50 10.10
CA ASP A 153 3.66 -3.49 9.56
C ASP A 153 2.89 -2.97 8.36
N ASP A 154 2.67 -1.65 8.26
CA ASP A 154 1.97 -1.01 7.14
C ASP A 154 2.89 -0.68 5.95
N ARG A 155 4.17 -0.99 6.08
CA ARG A 155 5.18 -0.67 5.04
C ARG A 155 4.97 -1.48 3.76
N TYR A 156 4.42 -2.68 3.87
CA TYR A 156 4.25 -3.61 2.77
C TYR A 156 2.77 -3.87 2.50
N ASP A 157 2.28 -3.32 1.40
CA ASP A 157 0.92 -3.58 0.90
C ASP A 157 0.90 -4.90 0.13
N ILE A 158 0.50 -5.94 0.83
CA ILE A 158 0.38 -7.31 0.32
C ILE A 158 -0.88 -7.54 -0.51
N SER A 159 -1.78 -6.57 -0.56
CA SER A 159 -2.99 -6.63 -1.39
C SER A 159 -2.74 -6.15 -2.82
N PHE A 160 -1.57 -5.55 -3.06
CA PHE A 160 -1.12 -5.18 -4.40
C PHE A 160 -0.91 -6.45 -5.22
N ASN A 161 -1.37 -6.43 -6.46
CA ASN A 161 -1.24 -7.55 -7.39
C ASN A 161 -0.90 -7.03 -8.79
N MET A 162 0.21 -7.50 -9.32
CA MET A 162 0.76 -7.13 -10.62
C MET A 162 0.80 -8.33 -11.55
N GLU A 163 0.48 -8.15 -12.82
CA GLU A 163 0.67 -9.21 -13.82
C GLU A 163 2.14 -9.28 -14.23
N PHE A 164 2.73 -10.46 -14.15
CA PHE A 164 4.07 -10.79 -14.64
C PHE A 164 4.23 -12.30 -14.75
N GLU A 165 5.21 -12.74 -15.53
CA GLU A 165 5.56 -14.15 -15.71
C GLU A 165 6.94 -14.42 -15.09
N THR A 166 7.11 -15.59 -14.47
CA THR A 166 8.40 -16.01 -13.91
C THR A 166 8.64 -17.49 -14.17
N ALA A 167 9.90 -17.83 -14.35
CA ALA A 167 10.37 -19.21 -14.30
C ALA A 167 11.71 -19.27 -13.57
N GLY A 168 12.05 -20.45 -13.03
CA GLY A 168 13.32 -20.66 -12.36
C GLY A 168 13.76 -22.11 -12.45
N GLN A 169 15.07 -22.32 -12.62
CA GLN A 169 15.68 -23.63 -12.70
C GLN A 169 16.98 -23.72 -11.90
N LEU A 170 17.16 -24.87 -11.24
CA LEU A 170 18.45 -25.23 -10.66
C LEU A 170 19.41 -25.66 -11.77
N VAL A 171 20.61 -25.09 -11.78
CA VAL A 171 21.68 -25.41 -12.73
C VAL A 171 22.88 -26.01 -12.00
N SER A 172 23.89 -26.44 -12.74
CA SER A 172 25.05 -27.14 -12.17
C SER A 172 25.88 -26.32 -11.18
N ASP A 173 25.85 -25.00 -11.31
CA ASP A 173 26.63 -24.03 -10.54
C ASP A 173 25.78 -23.07 -9.69
N GLY A 174 24.46 -23.34 -9.55
CA GLY A 174 23.56 -22.51 -8.80
C GLY A 174 22.11 -22.61 -9.26
N TYR A 175 21.50 -21.47 -9.55
CA TYR A 175 20.17 -21.39 -10.15
C TYR A 175 20.01 -20.16 -11.05
N GLN A 176 19.07 -20.26 -11.98
CA GLN A 176 18.69 -19.15 -12.85
C GLN A 176 17.20 -18.83 -12.65
N VAL A 177 16.85 -17.55 -12.86
CA VAL A 177 15.47 -17.06 -12.77
C VAL A 177 15.24 -16.07 -13.89
N GLU A 178 14.09 -16.15 -14.52
CA GLU A 178 13.60 -15.19 -15.49
C GLU A 178 12.32 -14.53 -15.00
N ILE A 179 12.18 -13.23 -15.29
CA ILE A 179 11.02 -12.42 -14.97
C ILE A 179 10.66 -11.59 -16.19
N LYS A 180 9.40 -11.67 -16.66
CA LYS A 180 8.85 -10.86 -17.73
C LYS A 180 7.73 -9.99 -17.19
N ILE A 181 7.88 -8.66 -17.29
CA ILE A 181 6.97 -7.68 -16.71
C ILE A 181 6.37 -6.82 -17.83
N PRO A 182 5.05 -6.91 -18.10
CA PRO A 182 4.39 -5.98 -19.02
C PRO A 182 4.47 -4.54 -18.51
N PHE A 183 4.79 -3.57 -19.35
CA PHE A 183 4.77 -2.17 -18.96
C PHE A 183 3.37 -1.69 -18.54
N SER A 184 2.32 -2.34 -19.02
CA SER A 184 0.94 -2.07 -18.60
C SER A 184 0.65 -2.42 -17.14
N SER A 185 1.44 -3.30 -16.52
CA SER A 185 1.27 -3.73 -15.12
C SER A 185 1.77 -2.70 -14.11
N LEU A 186 2.61 -1.76 -14.53
CA LEU A 186 3.22 -0.77 -13.66
C LEU A 186 2.72 0.64 -13.97
N PRO A 187 2.41 1.45 -12.96
CA PRO A 187 2.14 2.87 -13.15
C PRO A 187 3.46 3.64 -13.27
N PHE A 188 3.59 4.51 -14.28
CA PHE A 188 4.76 5.37 -14.49
C PHE A 188 4.39 6.67 -15.21
N PRO A 189 5.27 7.71 -15.26
CA PRO A 189 4.99 9.00 -15.88
C PRO A 189 4.71 8.89 -17.38
N ASN A 190 3.98 9.87 -17.95
CA ASN A 190 3.80 9.98 -19.38
C ASN A 190 5.13 10.23 -20.10
N GLY A 191 5.37 9.56 -21.20
CA GLY A 191 6.55 9.73 -22.04
C GLY A 191 6.99 8.39 -22.62
N LYS A 192 7.57 8.39 -23.82
CA LYS A 192 8.15 7.19 -24.44
C LYS A 192 9.48 6.83 -23.79
N ASP A 193 10.22 7.84 -23.34
CA ASP A 193 11.47 7.69 -22.62
C ASP A 193 11.19 7.73 -21.14
N GLN A 194 11.66 6.73 -20.42
CA GLN A 194 11.43 6.54 -19.00
C GLN A 194 12.75 6.54 -18.25
N LEU A 195 12.75 7.12 -17.06
CA LEU A 195 13.78 6.99 -16.06
C LEU A 195 13.13 6.38 -14.82
N TRP A 196 13.45 5.15 -14.53
CA TRP A 196 13.02 4.46 -13.32
C TRP A 196 14.18 4.35 -12.34
N HIS A 197 13.88 4.14 -11.06
CA HIS A 197 14.87 3.63 -10.14
C HIS A 197 14.64 2.14 -9.90
N PHE A 198 15.72 1.40 -9.66
CA PHE A 198 15.63 -0.01 -9.37
C PHE A 198 16.72 -0.47 -8.40
N ASN A 199 16.55 -1.65 -7.83
CA ASN A 199 17.56 -2.35 -7.05
C ASN A 199 17.28 -3.85 -7.11
N PHE A 200 18.32 -4.65 -7.17
CA PHE A 200 18.27 -6.10 -7.10
C PHE A 200 18.81 -6.58 -5.76
N PHE A 201 18.13 -7.58 -5.21
CA PHE A 201 18.54 -8.24 -3.98
C PHE A 201 18.57 -9.73 -4.18
N ARG A 202 19.44 -10.40 -3.44
CA ARG A 202 19.43 -11.83 -3.22
C ARG A 202 19.39 -12.11 -1.73
N LYS A 203 18.47 -12.96 -1.31
CA LYS A 203 18.49 -13.54 0.02
C LYS A 203 18.77 -15.04 -0.12
N TYR A 204 19.72 -15.55 0.68
CA TYR A 204 20.09 -16.97 0.72
C TYR A 204 20.52 -17.36 2.13
N PHE A 205 20.72 -18.64 2.35
CA PHE A 205 21.14 -19.16 3.66
C PHE A 205 22.51 -19.82 3.57
N ASP A 206 23.42 -19.37 4.45
CA ASP A 206 24.73 -19.98 4.63
C ASP A 206 24.87 -20.51 6.05
N ASN A 207 25.07 -21.83 6.18
CA ASN A 207 25.17 -22.52 7.47
C ASN A 207 24.02 -22.18 8.45
N GLY A 208 22.81 -21.96 7.93
CA GLY A 208 21.61 -21.61 8.69
C GLY A 208 21.44 -20.12 8.97
N ASN A 209 22.41 -19.30 8.65
CA ASN A 209 22.31 -17.85 8.76
C ASN A 209 21.71 -17.27 7.49
N GLU A 210 20.79 -16.33 7.63
CA GLU A 210 20.24 -15.56 6.55
C GLU A 210 21.24 -14.48 6.09
N ILE A 211 21.50 -14.42 4.78
CA ILE A 211 22.40 -13.46 4.15
C ILE A 211 21.62 -12.69 3.10
N GLU A 212 21.72 -11.39 3.14
CA GLU A 212 21.11 -10.51 2.14
C GLU A 212 22.17 -9.73 1.37
N LEU A 213 22.08 -9.82 0.05
CA LEU A 213 22.93 -9.07 -0.88
C LEU A 213 22.09 -8.04 -1.63
N SER A 214 22.73 -6.95 -2.04
CA SER A 214 22.12 -5.87 -2.81
C SER A 214 23.04 -5.42 -3.96
N SER A 215 22.44 -4.99 -5.08
CA SER A 215 23.21 -4.40 -6.18
C SER A 215 23.78 -3.03 -5.81
N GLN A 216 23.19 -2.34 -4.85
CA GLN A 216 23.69 -1.04 -4.37
C GLN A 216 23.92 -1.06 -2.85
N THR A 217 24.68 -0.10 -2.35
CA THR A 217 24.91 0.09 -0.93
C THR A 217 23.64 0.56 -0.22
N PHE A 218 23.47 0.16 1.05
CA PHE A 218 22.34 0.49 1.87
C PHE A 218 22.76 1.27 3.12
N ASP A 219 22.13 2.41 3.36
CA ASP A 219 22.42 3.27 4.51
C ASP A 219 21.44 2.95 5.66
N ARG A 220 21.90 2.23 6.65
CA ARG A 220 21.09 1.83 7.82
C ARG A 220 20.67 3.01 8.70
N ASP A 221 21.36 4.14 8.60
CA ASP A 221 20.99 5.38 9.29
C ASP A 221 19.86 6.14 8.60
N ASN A 222 19.49 5.76 7.38
CA ASN A 222 18.45 6.46 6.65
C ASN A 222 17.06 5.96 7.06
N SER A 223 16.22 6.85 7.61
CA SER A 223 14.87 6.54 8.03
C SER A 223 13.92 6.16 6.88
N CYS A 224 14.28 6.48 5.63
CA CYS A 224 13.50 6.17 4.45
C CYS A 224 14.10 5.01 3.67
N GLU A 225 13.58 3.81 3.85
CA GLU A 225 14.03 2.62 3.12
C GLU A 225 13.72 2.73 1.62
N VAL A 226 12.48 3.07 1.26
CA VAL A 226 12.04 3.16 -0.16
C VAL A 226 12.81 4.22 -0.95
N CYS A 227 13.35 5.26 -0.27
CA CYS A 227 14.16 6.30 -0.93
C CYS A 227 15.54 5.81 -1.36
N GLN A 228 15.96 4.66 -0.89
CA GLN A 228 17.29 4.11 -1.13
C GLN A 228 17.38 3.28 -2.41
N THR A 229 16.27 3.05 -3.09
CA THR A 229 16.27 2.54 -4.46
C THR A 229 16.66 3.70 -5.38
N THR A 230 17.91 3.74 -5.85
CA THR A 230 18.48 4.94 -6.51
C THR A 230 19.15 4.69 -7.84
N ASP A 231 19.55 3.46 -8.17
CA ASP A 231 20.14 3.14 -9.46
C ASP A 231 19.16 3.42 -10.60
N GLN A 232 19.64 4.04 -11.66
CA GLN A 232 18.81 4.55 -12.74
C GLN A 232 18.68 3.53 -13.87
N LEU A 233 17.47 3.17 -14.22
CA LEU A 233 17.12 2.37 -15.38
C LEU A 233 16.51 3.29 -16.45
N VAL A 234 17.17 3.41 -17.59
CA VAL A 234 16.72 4.24 -18.72
C VAL A 234 16.12 3.34 -19.79
N LEU A 235 14.83 3.54 -20.07
CA LEU A 235 14.11 2.83 -21.12
C LEU A 235 13.68 3.83 -22.18
N LYS A 236 13.95 3.54 -23.46
CA LYS A 236 13.65 4.44 -24.59
C LYS A 236 12.61 3.84 -25.50
N ASP A 237 11.79 4.71 -26.08
CA ASP A 237 10.78 4.34 -27.08
C ASP A 237 9.86 3.19 -26.68
N ILE A 238 9.45 3.11 -25.39
CA ILE A 238 8.49 2.10 -24.96
C ILE A 238 7.09 2.42 -25.48
N VAL A 239 6.34 1.38 -25.83
CA VAL A 239 4.95 1.50 -26.24
C VAL A 239 4.07 1.40 -25.01
N ILE A 240 3.17 2.35 -24.88
CA ILE A 240 2.28 2.40 -23.75
C ILE A 240 0.86 2.26 -24.24
N GLU A 241 0.32 1.09 -23.99
CA GLU A 241 -1.07 0.82 -24.24
C GLU A 241 -1.93 1.48 -23.18
N LYS A 242 -3.04 2.10 -23.62
CA LYS A 242 -4.07 2.59 -22.70
C LYS A 242 -4.90 1.40 -22.28
N ARG A 243 -4.99 1.15 -21.00
CA ARG A 243 -5.84 0.11 -20.46
C ARG A 243 -7.30 0.55 -20.57
N PHE A 244 -8.08 -0.24 -21.30
CA PHE A 244 -9.54 -0.25 -21.23
C PHE A 244 -9.96 -1.67 -20.90
N GLU A 245 -10.56 -1.83 -19.73
CA GLU A 245 -10.97 -3.13 -19.25
C GLU A 245 -12.46 -3.08 -18.91
N LEU A 246 -13.19 -4.05 -19.40
CA LEU A 246 -14.60 -4.26 -19.11
C LEU A 246 -14.77 -5.61 -18.43
N LEU A 247 -15.27 -5.60 -17.20
CA LEU A 247 -15.40 -6.75 -16.33
C LEU A 247 -16.89 -7.02 -16.02
N PRO A 248 -17.67 -7.63 -16.94
CA PRO A 248 -19.01 -8.07 -16.63
C PRO A 248 -18.97 -9.32 -15.76
N TYR A 249 -19.91 -9.45 -14.82
CA TYR A 249 -20.09 -10.68 -14.08
C TYR A 249 -21.58 -11.00 -13.90
N ILE A 250 -21.85 -12.28 -13.71
CA ILE A 250 -23.16 -12.82 -13.34
C ILE A 250 -22.90 -13.82 -12.20
N ALA A 251 -23.61 -13.65 -11.08
CA ALA A 251 -23.56 -14.55 -9.96
C ALA A 251 -24.98 -14.98 -9.56
N GLY A 252 -25.09 -16.07 -8.86
CA GLY A 252 -26.36 -16.51 -8.29
C GLY A 252 -26.09 -17.22 -6.97
N ASN A 253 -26.82 -16.84 -5.94
CA ASN A 253 -26.76 -17.52 -4.66
C ASN A 253 -28.15 -18.02 -4.24
N PHE A 254 -28.15 -19.06 -3.46
CA PHE A 254 -29.29 -19.53 -2.71
C PHE A 254 -28.81 -20.08 -1.36
N SER A 255 -29.54 -19.79 -0.31
CA SER A 255 -29.25 -20.30 1.02
C SER A 255 -30.23 -21.36 1.42
N GLY A 256 -29.82 -22.29 2.25
CA GLY A 256 -30.66 -23.30 2.83
C GLY A 256 -30.59 -23.26 4.34
N LYS A 257 -31.76 -23.22 5.00
CA LYS A 257 -31.89 -23.29 6.46
C LYS A 257 -32.60 -24.56 6.87
N ARG A 258 -32.25 -25.10 8.01
CA ARG A 258 -33.02 -26.19 8.63
C ARG A 258 -33.46 -25.80 10.04
N ALA A 259 -34.67 -26.16 10.38
CA ALA A 259 -35.24 -25.83 11.69
C ALA A 259 -34.56 -26.60 12.84
N GLN A 260 -34.02 -27.80 12.57
CA GLN A 260 -33.34 -28.66 13.54
C GLN A 260 -32.23 -29.45 12.84
N ALA A 261 -31.26 -29.95 13.60
CA ALA A 261 -30.06 -30.61 13.08
C ALA A 261 -30.30 -31.79 12.08
N GLN A 262 -31.46 -32.45 12.16
CA GLN A 262 -31.83 -33.59 11.28
C GLN A 262 -32.97 -33.27 10.31
N ALA A 263 -33.51 -32.06 10.31
CA ALA A 263 -34.54 -31.64 9.38
C ALA A 263 -34.00 -31.45 7.96
N PRO A 264 -34.76 -31.63 6.89
CA PRO A 264 -34.37 -31.28 5.56
C PRO A 264 -34.07 -29.78 5.45
N PHE A 265 -33.18 -29.42 4.51
CA PHE A 265 -32.95 -28.02 4.19
C PHE A 265 -34.17 -27.45 3.44
N ASP A 266 -34.64 -26.30 3.89
CA ASP A 266 -35.51 -25.41 3.14
C ASP A 266 -34.66 -24.38 2.42
N PHE A 267 -34.66 -24.43 1.08
CA PHE A 267 -33.81 -23.56 0.25
C PHE A 267 -34.60 -22.35 -0.22
N ASP A 268 -33.99 -21.19 -0.08
CA ASP A 268 -34.48 -19.96 -0.68
C ASP A 268 -34.49 -20.05 -2.21
N LYS A 269 -35.25 -19.16 -2.84
CA LYS A 269 -35.19 -19.03 -4.31
C LYS A 269 -33.82 -18.54 -4.73
N LEU A 270 -33.37 -19.02 -5.92
CA LEU A 270 -32.17 -18.49 -6.54
C LEU A 270 -32.26 -16.96 -6.67
N ASN A 271 -31.29 -16.28 -6.09
CA ASN A 271 -31.15 -14.83 -6.18
C ASN A 271 -30.06 -14.50 -7.21
N PRO A 272 -30.43 -14.17 -8.47
CA PRO A 272 -29.46 -13.81 -9.49
C PRO A 272 -28.93 -12.41 -9.24
N ASN A 273 -27.62 -12.23 -9.44
CA ASN A 273 -26.94 -10.96 -9.36
C ASN A 273 -26.10 -10.75 -10.63
N ALA A 274 -26.06 -9.52 -11.14
CA ALA A 274 -25.27 -9.15 -12.28
C ALA A 274 -24.66 -7.77 -12.06
N GLY A 275 -23.43 -7.59 -12.48
CA GLY A 275 -22.75 -6.31 -12.35
C GLY A 275 -21.70 -6.09 -13.42
N LEU A 276 -21.06 -4.93 -13.36
CA LEU A 276 -20.11 -4.47 -14.36
C LEU A 276 -19.02 -3.63 -13.71
N GLY A 277 -17.77 -4.00 -13.97
CA GLY A 277 -16.59 -3.17 -13.71
C GLY A 277 -16.08 -2.54 -15.02
N VAL A 278 -15.61 -1.31 -14.93
CA VAL A 278 -14.95 -0.58 -16.03
C VAL A 278 -13.70 0.08 -15.48
N ASN A 279 -12.55 -0.26 -16.03
CA ASN A 279 -11.27 0.37 -15.71
C ASN A 279 -10.77 1.09 -16.96
N LEU A 280 -10.54 2.40 -16.85
CA LEU A 280 -10.15 3.25 -17.96
C LEU A 280 -8.95 4.11 -17.58
N ASP A 281 -7.82 3.93 -18.24
CA ASP A 281 -6.70 4.85 -18.15
C ASP A 281 -6.99 6.11 -18.98
N LEU A 282 -7.34 7.20 -18.29
CA LEU A 282 -7.53 8.51 -18.90
C LEU A 282 -6.22 9.01 -19.49
N ASN A 283 -5.16 8.82 -18.76
CA ASN A 283 -3.77 9.01 -19.14
C ASN A 283 -2.89 8.14 -18.21
N LYS A 284 -1.58 8.17 -18.36
CA LYS A 284 -0.64 7.32 -17.61
C LYS A 284 -0.58 7.57 -16.10
N THR A 285 -1.03 8.74 -15.69
CA THR A 285 -1.05 9.13 -14.27
C THR A 285 -2.45 9.14 -13.69
N SER A 286 -3.48 8.93 -14.52
CA SER A 286 -4.88 9.06 -14.08
C SER A 286 -5.71 7.88 -14.58
N THR A 287 -6.31 7.16 -13.66
CA THR A 287 -7.21 6.03 -13.92
C THR A 287 -8.59 6.34 -13.36
N LEU A 288 -9.61 6.07 -14.14
CA LEU A 288 -11.02 6.07 -13.73
C LEU A 288 -11.50 4.63 -13.63
N GLU A 289 -11.99 4.26 -12.47
CA GLU A 289 -12.61 2.98 -12.20
C GLU A 289 -14.08 3.19 -11.85
N ILE A 290 -14.96 2.42 -12.45
CA ILE A 290 -16.40 2.45 -12.18
C ILE A 290 -16.84 1.02 -11.91
N THR A 291 -17.64 0.81 -10.88
CA THR A 291 -18.28 -0.48 -10.63
C THR A 291 -19.76 -0.30 -10.38
N MET A 292 -20.54 -1.17 -10.95
CA MET A 292 -22.00 -1.24 -10.80
C MET A 292 -22.37 -2.59 -10.22
N ASN A 293 -23.07 -2.56 -9.09
CA ASN A 293 -23.59 -3.74 -8.39
C ASN A 293 -22.52 -4.83 -8.18
N PRO A 294 -21.32 -4.49 -7.64
CA PRO A 294 -20.22 -5.44 -7.51
C PRO A 294 -20.57 -6.61 -6.59
N ASP A 295 -20.10 -7.80 -6.96
CA ASP A 295 -20.17 -8.98 -6.10
C ASP A 295 -18.85 -9.15 -5.33
N PHE A 296 -18.90 -8.95 -4.02
CA PHE A 296 -17.77 -9.14 -3.12
C PHE A 296 -17.87 -10.42 -2.28
N SER A 297 -18.85 -11.28 -2.54
CA SER A 297 -19.13 -12.46 -1.73
C SER A 297 -17.98 -13.47 -1.66
N GLN A 298 -17.14 -13.55 -2.70
CA GLN A 298 -15.96 -14.42 -2.72
C GLN A 298 -14.81 -13.88 -1.87
N VAL A 299 -14.73 -12.57 -1.70
CA VAL A 299 -13.62 -11.90 -1.01
C VAL A 299 -13.76 -11.99 0.51
N GLU A 300 -14.98 -12.04 1.01
CA GLU A 300 -15.28 -12.06 2.44
C GLU A 300 -15.09 -13.44 3.08
N ALA A 301 -15.15 -14.50 2.30
CA ALA A 301 -15.01 -15.88 2.80
C ALA A 301 -13.59 -16.21 3.32
N ASP A 302 -12.58 -15.43 2.94
CA ASP A 302 -11.18 -15.71 3.29
C ASP A 302 -10.74 -15.10 4.63
N VAL A 303 -11.60 -14.35 5.32
CA VAL A 303 -11.26 -13.67 6.58
C VAL A 303 -11.95 -14.35 7.75
N THR A 304 -11.23 -15.26 8.41
CA THR A 304 -11.69 -15.81 9.69
C THR A 304 -11.18 -14.90 10.81
N GLN A 305 -12.08 -14.09 11.38
CA GLN A 305 -11.80 -13.36 12.62
C GLN A 305 -12.70 -13.91 13.73
N ILE A 306 -12.14 -14.04 14.92
CA ILE A 306 -12.87 -14.52 16.09
C ILE A 306 -13.45 -13.31 16.82
N ASP A 307 -14.72 -13.06 16.61
CA ASP A 307 -15.49 -12.02 17.32
C ASP A 307 -16.12 -12.60 18.59
N ILE A 308 -15.27 -12.99 19.55
CA ILE A 308 -15.74 -13.47 20.85
C ILE A 308 -15.37 -12.44 21.91
N ASN A 309 -16.40 -11.84 22.53
CA ASN A 309 -16.26 -10.86 23.63
C ASN A 309 -15.52 -9.56 23.28
N SER A 310 -15.57 -9.11 22.02
CA SER A 310 -15.03 -7.79 21.67
C SER A 310 -16.01 -6.69 22.09
N SER A 311 -15.52 -5.72 22.89
CA SER A 311 -16.28 -4.51 23.21
C SER A 311 -16.21 -3.45 22.09
N TYR A 312 -15.38 -3.66 21.09
CA TYR A 312 -15.17 -2.76 19.97
C TYR A 312 -15.38 -3.49 18.65
N ALA A 313 -15.86 -2.77 17.63
CA ALA A 313 -15.94 -3.30 16.29
C ALA A 313 -14.55 -3.71 15.77
N LEU A 314 -14.51 -4.77 14.98
CA LEU A 314 -13.27 -5.29 14.41
C LEU A 314 -12.97 -4.60 13.08
N GLU A 315 -11.70 -4.31 12.85
CA GLU A 315 -11.20 -3.82 11.57
C GLU A 315 -10.82 -5.00 10.67
N TYR A 316 -11.32 -4.97 9.44
CA TYR A 316 -11.03 -5.99 8.43
C TYR A 316 -10.17 -5.41 7.32
N PRO A 317 -9.10 -6.11 6.89
CA PRO A 317 -8.29 -5.65 5.76
C PRO A 317 -9.14 -5.56 4.49
N GLU A 318 -8.85 -4.57 3.66
CA GLU A 318 -9.54 -4.43 2.37
C GLU A 318 -8.99 -5.46 1.36
N ARG A 319 -9.87 -6.23 0.75
CA ARG A 319 -9.53 -7.24 -0.26
C ARG A 319 -10.33 -7.08 -1.56
N ARG A 320 -11.32 -6.18 -1.56
CA ARG A 320 -12.14 -5.93 -2.74
C ARG A 320 -11.32 -5.17 -3.80
N PRO A 321 -11.12 -5.72 -5.01
CA PRO A 321 -10.18 -5.17 -6.00
C PRO A 321 -10.41 -3.70 -6.32
N PHE A 322 -11.67 -3.27 -6.42
CA PHE A 322 -12.02 -1.87 -6.68
C PHE A 322 -11.47 -0.92 -5.61
N PHE A 323 -11.42 -1.32 -4.35
CA PHE A 323 -10.99 -0.43 -3.26
C PHE A 323 -9.49 -0.51 -2.98
N ASN A 324 -8.79 -1.57 -3.39
CA ASN A 324 -7.37 -1.78 -3.09
C ASN A 324 -6.46 -0.73 -3.75
N ARG A 325 -6.76 -0.34 -4.99
CA ARG A 325 -5.91 0.59 -5.73
C ARG A 325 -6.01 2.00 -5.15
N GLY A 326 -4.87 2.58 -4.73
CA GLY A 326 -4.78 3.94 -4.18
C GLY A 326 -5.07 4.04 -2.68
N THR A 327 -5.15 2.93 -1.94
CA THR A 327 -5.29 2.92 -0.47
C THR A 327 -4.19 3.71 0.22
N ASP A 328 -2.96 3.64 -0.27
CA ASP A 328 -1.80 4.40 0.22
C ASP A 328 -1.97 5.94 0.16
N VAL A 329 -2.93 6.43 -0.60
CA VAL A 329 -3.25 7.87 -0.66
C VAL A 329 -4.21 8.28 0.45
N VAL A 330 -5.03 7.35 0.94
CA VAL A 330 -6.14 7.59 1.89
C VAL A 330 -5.99 6.80 3.19
N ASP A 331 -4.78 6.36 3.50
CA ASP A 331 -4.41 5.72 4.75
C ASP A 331 -4.17 6.78 5.84
N PHE A 332 -4.85 6.66 6.99
CA PHE A 332 -4.82 7.62 8.10
C PHE A 332 -4.84 6.89 9.44
N ILE A 333 -3.97 7.30 10.36
CA ILE A 333 -3.86 6.72 11.71
C ILE A 333 -5.12 6.93 12.54
N ASP A 334 -5.72 8.13 12.44
CA ASP A 334 -6.94 8.44 13.20
C ASP A 334 -8.23 8.04 12.46
N GLY A 335 -8.14 7.08 11.50
CA GLY A 335 -9.26 6.39 10.88
C GLY A 335 -10.20 7.29 10.08
N ALA A 336 -9.71 8.34 9.44
CA ALA A 336 -10.52 9.30 8.68
C ALA A 336 -11.21 8.69 7.44
N PHE A 337 -10.63 7.62 6.90
CA PHE A 337 -11.20 6.83 5.80
C PHE A 337 -10.99 5.34 6.03
N TYR A 338 -12.00 4.56 5.69
CA TYR A 338 -11.98 3.10 5.71
C TYR A 338 -12.91 2.58 4.61
N SER A 339 -12.35 1.90 3.63
CA SER A 339 -13.07 1.48 2.42
C SER A 339 -14.27 0.56 2.71
N ARG A 340 -14.17 -0.30 3.74
CA ARG A 340 -15.26 -1.19 4.15
C ARG A 340 -16.41 -0.47 4.86
N SER A 341 -16.26 0.83 5.17
CA SER A 341 -17.42 1.66 5.54
C SER A 341 -18.42 1.79 4.39
N ILE A 342 -18.01 1.55 3.13
CA ILE A 342 -18.86 1.39 1.95
C ILE A 342 -19.14 -0.11 1.82
N ASN A 343 -20.30 -0.55 2.33
CA ASN A 343 -20.58 -1.97 2.53
C ASN A 343 -21.14 -2.64 1.27
N ASN A 344 -22.24 -2.12 0.74
CA ASN A 344 -22.96 -2.71 -0.40
C ASN A 344 -23.25 -1.65 -1.47
N PRO A 345 -22.24 -1.22 -2.23
CA PRO A 345 -22.44 -0.15 -3.20
C PRO A 345 -23.22 -0.63 -4.42
N LEU A 346 -24.30 0.07 -4.78
CA LEU A 346 -25.01 -0.11 -6.04
C LEU A 346 -24.16 0.39 -7.21
N VAL A 347 -23.51 1.55 -7.03
CA VAL A 347 -22.61 2.16 -7.99
C VAL A 347 -21.48 2.84 -7.21
N SER A 348 -20.26 2.65 -7.66
CA SER A 348 -19.10 3.40 -7.19
C SER A 348 -18.25 3.85 -8.34
N SER A 349 -17.63 5.03 -8.20
CA SER A 349 -16.66 5.55 -9.15
C SER A 349 -15.45 6.09 -8.41
N LYS A 350 -14.26 5.80 -8.89
CA LYS A 350 -12.99 6.22 -8.31
C LYS A 350 -12.08 6.80 -9.39
N LEU A 351 -11.60 8.03 -9.15
CA LEU A 351 -10.57 8.68 -9.94
C LEU A 351 -9.28 8.72 -9.11
N LEU A 352 -8.25 8.09 -9.60
CA LEU A 352 -6.92 8.13 -9.01
C LEU A 352 -5.96 8.83 -9.97
N THR A 353 -5.31 9.89 -9.52
CA THR A 353 -4.24 10.56 -10.24
C THR A 353 -2.96 10.53 -9.43
N GLN A 354 -1.88 10.02 -10.00
CA GLN A 354 -0.56 9.91 -9.36
C GLN A 354 0.49 10.63 -10.20
N GLY A 355 0.60 11.94 -10.01
CA GLY A 355 1.62 12.77 -10.67
C GLY A 355 2.89 12.92 -9.83
N GLN A 356 3.95 13.46 -10.44
CA GLN A 356 5.24 13.68 -9.77
C GLN A 356 5.15 14.63 -8.56
N LYS A 357 4.30 15.66 -8.64
CA LYS A 357 4.16 16.69 -7.59
C LYS A 357 2.84 16.67 -6.84
N SER A 358 1.87 15.88 -7.31
CA SER A 358 0.54 15.85 -6.71
C SER A 358 -0.13 14.50 -6.92
N ARG A 359 -0.95 14.13 -5.96
CA ARG A 359 -1.82 12.94 -6.02
C ARG A 359 -3.24 13.38 -5.70
N ILE A 360 -4.20 12.82 -6.43
CA ILE A 360 -5.63 13.04 -6.21
C ILE A 360 -6.29 11.68 -6.10
N TYR A 361 -7.08 11.50 -5.07
CA TYR A 361 -7.99 10.38 -4.92
C TYR A 361 -9.40 10.96 -4.75
N PHE A 362 -10.29 10.61 -5.65
CA PHE A 362 -11.70 10.93 -5.56
C PHE A 362 -12.49 9.64 -5.66
N LEU A 363 -13.35 9.39 -4.70
CA LEU A 363 -14.25 8.25 -4.67
C LEU A 363 -15.66 8.74 -4.38
N THR A 364 -16.63 8.22 -5.12
CA THR A 364 -18.06 8.41 -4.85
C THR A 364 -18.77 7.07 -4.91
N ALA A 365 -19.75 6.86 -4.02
CA ALA A 365 -20.52 5.62 -3.97
C ALA A 365 -21.96 5.87 -3.52
N LEU A 366 -22.88 5.10 -4.10
CA LEU A 366 -24.25 4.95 -3.60
C LEU A 366 -24.31 3.61 -2.87
N ASP A 367 -24.27 3.65 -1.54
CA ASP A 367 -24.26 2.49 -0.66
C ASP A 367 -25.71 2.12 -0.26
N GLN A 368 -26.08 0.86 -0.44
CA GLN A 368 -27.45 0.38 -0.18
C GLN A 368 -27.68 -0.03 1.28
N ASN A 369 -26.60 -0.37 1.99
CA ASN A 369 -26.67 -0.79 3.38
C ASN A 369 -25.51 -0.17 4.15
N SER A 370 -25.76 0.99 4.75
CA SER A 370 -24.74 1.82 5.38
C SER A 370 -24.38 1.32 6.77
N PRO A 371 -23.12 0.95 7.04
CA PRO A 371 -22.68 0.71 8.41
C PRO A 371 -22.57 2.04 9.16
N TYR A 372 -22.94 2.00 10.44
CA TYR A 372 -22.84 3.13 11.35
C TYR A 372 -22.15 2.69 12.64
N THR A 373 -21.06 3.34 13.00
CA THR A 373 -20.33 3.05 14.23
C THR A 373 -20.37 4.26 15.15
N VAL A 374 -20.86 4.08 16.37
CA VAL A 374 -20.79 5.09 17.43
C VAL A 374 -19.62 4.73 18.33
N ALA A 375 -18.61 5.58 18.35
CA ALA A 375 -17.43 5.44 19.19
C ALA A 375 -17.70 5.95 20.61
N SER A 376 -17.15 5.27 21.63
CA SER A 376 -17.12 5.76 23.00
C SER A 376 -15.80 5.40 23.70
N GLU A 377 -15.68 5.67 24.99
CA GLU A 377 -14.44 5.37 25.77
C GLU A 377 -14.25 3.87 25.99
N ASP A 378 -15.33 3.15 26.29
CA ASP A 378 -15.28 1.76 26.80
C ASP A 378 -15.72 0.72 25.78
N ARG A 379 -16.48 1.13 24.75
CA ARG A 379 -16.98 0.23 23.69
C ARG A 379 -17.36 1.01 22.43
N SER A 380 -17.64 0.32 21.37
CA SER A 380 -18.32 0.87 20.20
C SER A 380 -19.69 0.22 20.02
N TYR A 381 -20.62 0.98 19.44
CA TYR A 381 -21.93 0.47 19.05
C TYR A 381 -21.96 0.42 17.53
N PHE A 382 -22.48 -0.66 17.01
CA PHE A 382 -22.54 -0.89 15.58
C PHE A 382 -23.97 -1.15 15.15
N GLY A 383 -24.37 -0.56 14.05
CA GLY A 383 -25.63 -0.80 13.38
C GLY A 383 -25.45 -0.60 11.88
N GLU A 384 -26.36 -1.12 11.12
CA GLU A 384 -26.36 -0.94 9.67
C GLU A 384 -27.79 -0.80 9.14
N GLY A 385 -27.95 -0.10 8.02
CA GLY A 385 -29.21 0.04 7.34
C GLY A 385 -29.27 1.28 6.45
N GLY A 386 -30.33 1.36 5.66
CA GLY A 386 -30.64 2.48 4.79
C GLY A 386 -29.60 2.72 3.69
N GLN A 387 -29.97 3.58 2.77
CA GLN A 387 -29.08 4.02 1.69
C GLN A 387 -28.31 5.28 2.10
N SER A 388 -27.09 5.39 1.60
CA SER A 388 -26.32 6.63 1.74
C SER A 388 -25.52 6.94 0.48
N PHE A 389 -25.25 8.22 0.30
CA PHE A 389 -24.34 8.73 -0.70
C PHE A 389 -23.02 9.13 -0.06
N VAL A 390 -21.93 8.56 -0.54
CA VAL A 390 -20.58 8.73 0.01
C VAL A 390 -19.71 9.47 -0.98
N ASN A 391 -18.88 10.41 -0.48
CA ASN A 391 -17.82 11.05 -1.24
C ASN A 391 -16.54 11.12 -0.41
N VAL A 392 -15.42 10.88 -1.05
CA VAL A 392 -14.08 11.06 -0.51
C VAL A 392 -13.27 11.86 -1.52
N LEU A 393 -12.72 12.97 -1.11
CA LEU A 393 -11.78 13.75 -1.92
C LEU A 393 -10.48 13.94 -1.14
N ARG A 394 -9.41 13.51 -1.73
CA ARG A 394 -8.05 13.65 -1.22
C ARG A 394 -7.18 14.37 -2.22
N TYR A 395 -6.49 15.40 -1.79
CA TYR A 395 -5.40 16.03 -2.53
C TYR A 395 -4.13 15.98 -1.70
N GLN A 396 -3.02 15.58 -2.30
CA GLN A 396 -1.73 15.52 -1.66
C GLN A 396 -0.70 16.23 -2.54
N HIS A 397 0.04 17.18 -1.97
CA HIS A 397 1.16 17.86 -2.60
C HIS A 397 2.49 17.29 -2.09
N LEU A 398 3.42 17.08 -3.02
CA LEU A 398 4.71 16.47 -2.81
C LEU A 398 5.79 17.54 -3.01
N PHE A 399 6.41 17.97 -1.93
CA PHE A 399 7.46 18.98 -1.95
C PHE A 399 8.82 18.37 -2.33
N SER A 400 9.07 17.15 -1.92
CA SER A 400 10.25 16.35 -2.24
C SER A 400 9.92 14.87 -2.21
N LYS A 401 10.89 13.97 -2.40
CA LYS A 401 10.69 12.51 -2.44
C LYS A 401 9.80 12.00 -1.30
N ASN A 402 9.99 12.50 -0.08
CA ASN A 402 9.22 12.06 1.10
C ASN A 402 8.62 13.18 1.94
N THR A 403 8.74 14.42 1.53
CA THR A 403 8.07 15.54 2.19
C THR A 403 6.77 15.84 1.46
N ARG A 404 5.65 15.65 2.15
CA ARG A 404 4.31 15.80 1.59
C ARG A 404 3.36 16.45 2.58
N MET A 405 2.34 17.10 2.05
CA MET A 405 1.21 17.62 2.80
C MET A 405 -0.07 17.36 2.02
N GLY A 406 -1.14 17.08 2.72
CA GLY A 406 -2.40 16.80 2.09
C GLY A 406 -3.60 17.36 2.81
N VAL A 407 -4.70 17.39 2.08
CA VAL A 407 -6.04 17.72 2.60
C VAL A 407 -7.00 16.61 2.21
N VAL A 408 -7.92 16.29 3.09
CA VAL A 408 -8.94 15.28 2.87
C VAL A 408 -10.30 15.82 3.31
N THR A 409 -11.33 15.45 2.57
CA THR A 409 -12.72 15.57 3.03
C THR A 409 -13.45 14.28 2.73
N THR A 410 -14.20 13.80 3.71
CA THR A 410 -15.11 12.66 3.55
C THR A 410 -16.51 13.10 3.92
N ASN A 411 -17.50 12.65 3.14
CA ASN A 411 -18.89 13.02 3.32
C ASN A 411 -19.78 11.79 3.17
N ARG A 412 -20.75 11.63 4.04
CA ARG A 412 -21.82 10.66 3.92
C ARG A 412 -23.17 11.33 4.19
N TYR A 413 -24.10 11.13 3.29
CA TYR A 413 -25.48 11.65 3.41
C TYR A 413 -26.43 10.46 3.43
N TYR A 414 -27.22 10.33 4.49
CA TYR A 414 -28.14 9.22 4.68
C TYR A 414 -29.52 9.55 4.11
N GLN A 415 -30.16 8.57 3.48
CA GLN A 415 -31.50 8.72 2.89
C GLN A 415 -32.56 9.10 3.96
N ASN A 416 -32.41 8.59 5.17
CA ASN A 416 -33.34 8.85 6.29
C ASN A 416 -33.03 10.16 7.02
N GLY A 417 -32.31 11.08 6.40
CA GLY A 417 -31.78 12.28 7.02
C GLY A 417 -30.46 12.00 7.74
N GLY A 418 -29.80 13.06 8.15
CA GLY A 418 -28.49 12.97 8.75
C GLY A 418 -27.34 13.04 7.74
N PHE A 419 -26.18 13.39 8.26
CA PHE A 419 -24.93 13.47 7.50
C PHE A 419 -23.71 13.32 8.40
N SER A 420 -22.60 12.90 7.81
CA SER A 420 -21.28 12.94 8.41
C SER A 420 -20.33 13.64 7.47
N ASN A 421 -19.75 14.75 7.90
CA ASN A 421 -18.75 15.50 7.16
C ASN A 421 -17.46 15.54 7.98
N LEU A 422 -16.35 15.14 7.38
CA LEU A 422 -15.03 15.25 7.95
C LEU A 422 -14.15 16.09 7.01
N PHE A 423 -13.33 16.93 7.60
CA PHE A 423 -12.29 17.68 6.91
C PHE A 423 -10.99 17.60 7.70
N GLY A 424 -9.86 17.50 7.00
CA GLY A 424 -8.59 17.54 7.67
C GLY A 424 -7.38 17.70 6.77
N THR A 425 -6.25 17.74 7.43
CA THR A 425 -4.93 17.87 6.82
C THR A 425 -3.95 16.93 7.52
N ASP A 426 -3.03 16.40 6.75
CA ASP A 426 -1.95 15.56 7.24
C ASP A 426 -0.66 15.89 6.51
N GLY A 427 0.43 15.40 7.01
CA GLY A 427 1.71 15.59 6.36
C GLY A 427 2.83 14.75 6.96
N ARG A 428 3.84 14.61 6.13
CA ARG A 428 5.12 14.01 6.47
C ARG A 428 6.22 14.97 6.04
N PHE A 429 7.12 15.30 6.95
CA PHE A 429 8.25 16.19 6.71
C PHE A 429 9.54 15.49 7.09
N ILE A 430 10.43 15.32 6.13
CA ILE A 430 11.81 14.90 6.40
C ILE A 430 12.59 16.14 6.83
N LEU A 431 12.88 16.22 8.12
CA LEU A 431 13.59 17.36 8.72
C LEU A 431 15.10 17.24 8.49
N SER A 432 15.62 16.02 8.49
CA SER A 432 17.01 15.67 8.16
C SER A 432 17.09 14.18 7.79
N LYS A 433 18.29 13.67 7.45
CA LYS A 433 18.52 12.25 7.17
C LYS A 433 17.92 11.31 8.24
N ASN A 434 18.02 11.71 9.50
CA ASN A 434 17.64 10.89 10.65
C ASN A 434 16.31 11.29 11.30
N TRP A 435 15.71 12.43 10.93
CA TRP A 435 14.53 12.96 11.60
C TRP A 435 13.36 13.12 10.64
N GLN A 436 12.21 12.59 11.04
CA GLN A 436 10.94 12.70 10.32
C GLN A 436 9.84 13.17 11.27
N LEU A 437 8.98 14.05 10.80
CA LEU A 437 7.77 14.50 11.48
C LEU A 437 6.55 14.09 10.67
N ASN A 438 5.61 13.40 11.32
CA ASN A 438 4.29 13.10 10.78
C ASN A 438 3.23 13.83 11.60
N TYR A 439 2.14 14.27 10.97
CA TYR A 439 0.99 14.85 11.66
C TYR A 439 -0.31 14.54 10.93
N GLU A 440 -1.41 14.46 11.70
CA GLU A 440 -2.79 14.42 11.22
C GLU A 440 -3.65 15.34 12.10
N VAL A 441 -4.51 16.13 11.48
CA VAL A 441 -5.49 16.98 12.16
C VAL A 441 -6.81 16.89 11.43
N PHE A 442 -7.83 16.36 12.11
CA PHE A 442 -9.15 16.20 11.55
C PHE A 442 -10.22 16.88 12.41
N THR A 443 -11.26 17.32 11.77
CA THR A 443 -12.50 17.80 12.41
C THR A 443 -13.70 17.20 11.72
N ASN A 444 -14.71 16.81 12.48
CA ASN A 444 -15.97 16.32 11.96
C ASN A 444 -17.14 17.17 12.42
N LYS A 445 -18.19 17.17 11.59
CA LYS A 445 -19.53 17.64 11.94
C LYS A 445 -20.53 16.61 11.47
N ASN A 446 -21.32 16.08 12.40
CA ASN A 446 -22.27 15.02 12.17
C ASN A 446 -23.68 15.46 12.62
N LEU A 447 -24.68 15.02 11.88
CA LEU A 447 -26.07 14.92 12.25
C LEU A 447 -26.47 13.47 12.11
N GLU A 448 -26.91 12.82 13.17
CA GLU A 448 -27.30 11.42 13.15
C GLU A 448 -28.59 11.21 12.32
N PRO A 449 -28.70 10.09 11.58
CA PRO A 449 -29.99 9.70 11.03
C PRO A 449 -30.91 9.24 12.18
N THR A 450 -32.17 9.58 12.12
CA THR A 450 -33.17 9.01 13.07
C THR A 450 -33.52 7.61 12.62
N SER A 451 -33.04 6.59 13.35
CA SER A 451 -33.26 5.18 13.00
C SER A 451 -33.09 4.25 14.20
N ASN A 452 -33.51 3.00 14.03
CA ASN A 452 -33.38 1.93 15.01
C ASN A 452 -32.24 0.94 14.69
N TRP A 453 -31.20 1.39 14.00
CA TRP A 453 -30.09 0.51 13.63
C TRP A 453 -29.22 0.11 14.83
N ILE A 454 -29.23 0.92 15.89
CA ILE A 454 -28.55 0.65 17.15
C ILE A 454 -29.61 0.56 18.24
N ASP A 455 -29.68 -0.60 18.90
CA ASP A 455 -30.58 -0.86 20.02
C ASP A 455 -29.82 -0.64 21.35
N SER A 456 -29.60 0.62 21.70
CA SER A 456 -28.95 1.01 22.95
C SER A 456 -29.31 2.46 23.29
N GLU A 457 -29.71 2.67 24.56
CA GLU A 457 -29.98 3.99 25.14
C GLU A 457 -28.84 4.48 26.05
N ASP A 458 -27.65 3.86 25.94
CA ASP A 458 -26.49 4.24 26.77
C ASP A 458 -26.14 5.71 26.54
N VAL A 459 -25.94 6.43 27.65
CA VAL A 459 -25.54 7.85 27.59
C VAL A 459 -24.06 7.96 27.48
N LEU A 460 -23.58 8.66 26.43
CA LEU A 460 -22.19 8.85 26.08
C LEU A 460 -21.78 10.31 26.30
N ILE A 461 -21.33 10.67 27.51
CA ILE A 461 -20.92 12.02 27.91
C ILE A 461 -22.08 13.04 27.73
N SER A 462 -22.41 13.46 26.51
CA SER A 462 -23.43 14.45 26.19
C SER A 462 -24.31 14.06 24.99
N LYS A 463 -24.27 12.81 24.58
CA LYS A 463 -25.15 12.23 23.54
C LYS A 463 -25.56 10.81 23.94
N THR A 464 -26.50 10.23 23.20
CA THR A 464 -26.88 8.84 23.38
C THR A 464 -26.18 7.93 22.37
N ALA A 465 -26.18 6.62 22.61
CA ALA A 465 -25.75 5.63 21.61
C ALA A 465 -26.85 5.38 20.57
N ALA A 466 -28.10 5.69 20.89
CA ALA A 466 -29.22 5.60 19.96
C ALA A 466 -29.04 6.63 18.81
N LEU A 467 -29.62 6.31 17.67
CA LEU A 467 -29.61 7.22 16.51
C LEU A 467 -30.93 8.02 16.50
N ASP A 468 -30.98 9.11 17.24
CA ASP A 468 -32.16 9.92 17.48
C ASP A 468 -32.12 11.33 16.84
N GLY A 469 -31.08 11.61 16.04
CA GLY A 469 -30.94 12.87 15.30
C GLY A 469 -30.07 13.90 15.98
N GLU A 470 -29.21 13.53 16.89
CA GLU A 470 -28.29 14.44 17.58
C GLU A 470 -27.25 15.05 16.62
N THR A 471 -26.85 16.29 16.92
CA THR A 471 -25.79 16.99 16.17
C THR A 471 -24.57 17.16 17.06
N PHE A 472 -23.40 16.79 16.55
CA PHE A 472 -22.15 16.89 17.29
C PHE A 472 -20.95 17.19 16.37
N SER A 473 -19.87 17.64 16.98
CA SER A 473 -18.60 17.91 16.30
C SER A 473 -17.43 17.47 17.16
N GLY A 474 -16.39 16.99 16.54
CA GLY A 474 -15.20 16.51 17.21
C GLY A 474 -13.92 16.83 16.45
N THR A 475 -12.80 16.53 17.08
CA THR A 475 -11.46 16.75 16.54
C THR A 475 -10.55 15.59 16.84
N ALA A 476 -9.64 15.29 15.93
CA ALA A 476 -8.52 14.37 16.12
C ALA A 476 -7.21 15.10 15.84
N LEU A 477 -6.19 14.78 16.63
CA LEU A 477 -4.83 15.25 16.47
C LEU A 477 -3.88 14.07 16.67
N TYR A 478 -3.02 13.85 15.69
CA TYR A 478 -1.86 12.96 15.78
C TYR A 478 -0.59 13.72 15.43
N LEU A 479 0.46 13.51 16.19
CA LEU A 479 1.79 14.06 15.94
C LEU A 479 2.83 13.02 16.31
N GLN A 480 3.76 12.73 15.40
CA GLN A 480 4.85 11.78 15.64
C GLN A 480 6.18 12.36 15.17
N LEU A 481 7.16 12.36 16.07
CA LEU A 481 8.54 12.66 15.77
C LEU A 481 9.34 11.35 15.79
N PHE A 482 9.93 11.02 14.66
CA PHE A 482 10.71 9.81 14.48
C PHE A 482 12.19 10.15 14.26
N HIS A 483 13.07 9.41 14.93
CA HIS A 483 14.52 9.49 14.80
C HIS A 483 15.07 8.09 14.55
N ASN A 484 15.87 7.92 13.52
CA ASN A 484 16.47 6.64 13.15
C ASN A 484 17.96 6.80 12.89
N THR A 485 18.76 5.94 13.53
CA THR A 485 20.18 5.73 13.27
C THR A 485 20.46 4.23 13.24
N GLU A 486 21.64 3.82 12.82
CA GLU A 486 22.05 2.41 12.72
C GLU A 486 21.82 1.65 14.04
N HIS A 487 22.11 2.30 15.19
CA HIS A 487 22.07 1.69 16.51
C HIS A 487 20.92 2.16 17.39
N TRP A 488 20.17 3.18 16.96
CA TRP A 488 19.15 3.76 17.83
C TRP A 488 17.96 4.28 17.06
N LYS A 489 16.80 3.69 17.33
CA LYS A 489 15.52 4.17 16.78
C LYS A 489 14.66 4.75 17.91
N SER A 490 14.10 5.93 17.70
CA SER A 490 13.23 6.62 18.65
C SER A 490 11.96 7.08 17.95
N SER A 491 10.81 6.85 18.56
CA SER A 491 9.53 7.38 18.11
C SER A 491 8.78 7.99 19.28
N LEU A 492 8.53 9.29 19.23
CA LEU A 492 7.66 10.00 20.17
C LEU A 492 6.36 10.31 19.46
N ALA A 493 5.25 9.74 19.90
CA ALA A 493 3.93 9.96 19.34
C ALA A 493 2.96 10.54 20.37
N LEU A 494 2.12 11.48 19.93
CA LEU A 494 1.05 12.11 20.69
C LEU A 494 -0.25 11.92 19.92
N SER A 495 -1.32 11.49 20.56
CA SER A 495 -2.66 11.44 19.97
C SER A 495 -3.70 12.04 20.92
N SER A 496 -4.69 12.72 20.34
CA SER A 496 -5.82 13.27 21.08
C SER A 496 -7.09 13.16 20.22
N LEU A 497 -8.01 12.33 20.64
CA LEU A 497 -9.35 12.23 20.07
C LEU A 497 -10.35 12.86 21.03
N SER A 498 -11.12 13.85 20.57
CA SER A 498 -12.16 14.49 21.39
C SER A 498 -13.34 13.54 21.63
N PRO A 499 -14.23 13.82 22.64
CA PRO A 499 -15.37 12.97 22.98
C PRO A 499 -16.33 12.69 21.82
N HIS A 500 -16.43 13.59 20.86
CA HIS A 500 -17.35 13.49 19.73
C HIS A 500 -16.66 13.34 18.37
N TYR A 501 -15.38 12.94 18.37
CA TYR A 501 -14.71 12.58 17.13
C TYR A 501 -15.29 11.26 16.61
N GLN A 502 -15.83 11.33 15.38
CA GLN A 502 -16.45 10.21 14.68
C GLN A 502 -16.36 10.41 13.18
N ALA A 503 -15.89 9.40 12.47
CA ALA A 503 -15.76 9.39 11.02
C ALA A 503 -16.61 8.25 10.42
N ASN A 504 -17.76 8.57 9.83
CA ASN A 504 -18.69 7.54 9.32
C ASN A 504 -18.33 7.04 7.91
N VAL A 505 -17.31 7.62 7.28
CA VAL A 505 -16.65 7.09 6.08
C VAL A 505 -15.29 6.50 6.44
N GLY A 506 -14.95 6.53 7.72
CA GLY A 506 -13.74 6.00 8.32
C GLY A 506 -14.04 4.85 9.28
N PHE A 507 -13.06 4.55 10.15
CA PHE A 507 -13.19 3.54 11.19
C PHE A 507 -12.66 4.08 12.51
N VAL A 508 -13.57 4.59 13.34
CA VAL A 508 -13.27 5.11 14.68
C VAL A 508 -14.13 4.36 15.68
N VAL A 509 -13.51 3.49 16.45
CA VAL A 509 -14.19 2.65 17.44
C VAL A 509 -14.06 3.17 18.87
N LYS A 510 -13.08 4.06 19.11
CA LYS A 510 -12.78 4.62 20.42
C LYS A 510 -12.45 6.10 20.30
N ASN A 511 -13.08 6.92 21.16
CA ASN A 511 -12.84 8.37 21.22
C ASN A 511 -12.56 8.83 22.67
N ASN A 512 -12.59 10.14 22.94
CA ASN A 512 -12.30 10.75 24.24
C ASN A 512 -11.00 10.23 24.88
N ARG A 513 -9.95 10.11 24.09
CA ARG A 513 -8.67 9.59 24.58
C ARG A 513 -7.52 10.53 24.24
N ARG A 514 -6.53 10.55 25.13
CA ARG A 514 -5.23 11.19 24.89
C ARG A 514 -4.16 10.22 25.34
N TRP A 515 -3.13 10.08 24.52
CA TRP A 515 -1.99 9.26 24.88
C TRP A 515 -0.69 9.84 24.35
N VAL A 516 0.38 9.47 25.03
CA VAL A 516 1.76 9.75 24.63
C VAL A 516 2.47 8.40 24.61
N SER A 517 3.17 8.13 23.53
CA SER A 517 3.99 6.92 23.39
C SER A 517 5.42 7.31 23.09
N LEU A 518 6.36 6.72 23.80
CA LEU A 518 7.78 6.79 23.52
C LEU A 518 8.29 5.37 23.29
N LYS A 519 8.64 5.07 22.06
CA LYS A 519 9.28 3.80 21.68
C LYS A 519 10.79 4.06 21.51
N GLN A 520 11.61 3.17 22.06
CA GLN A 520 13.08 3.20 21.93
C GLN A 520 13.54 1.80 21.57
N GLN A 521 14.43 1.71 20.60
CA GLN A 521 15.03 0.46 20.16
C GLN A 521 16.52 0.70 19.95
N TYR A 522 17.34 -0.17 20.54
CA TYR A 522 18.80 -0.19 20.42
C TYR A 522 19.24 -1.45 19.70
#